data_9986004e654282eb8b78b249d00cec02
#
_entry.id   9986004e654282eb8b78b249d00cec02
#
_cell.length_a   1.000
_cell.length_b   1.000
_cell.length_c   1.000
_cell.angle_alpha   90.00
_cell.angle_beta   90.00
_cell.angle_gamma   90.00
#
_symmetry.space_group_name_H-M   'P 1'
#
loop_
_entity.id
_entity.type
_entity.pdbx_description
1 polymer ?
#
loop_
_entity_poly.entity_id
_entity_poly.type
_entity_poly.pdbx_seq_one_letter_code
_entity_poly.pdbx_strand_id
1 'polypeptide(L)' 'MSKKTFNLVVGISGVIAAIASAVVAYAEPAYTPAIIGAIGIVETAITEICSLFVTEK' A
#
# COMPACT_ATOMS: atom_id res chain seq x y z
N MET A 1 -5.94 -15.94 7.25
CA MET A 1 -4.59 -15.34 7.41
C MET A 1 -4.41 -14.88 8.85
N SER A 2 -3.26 -15.09 9.42
CA SER A 2 -2.98 -14.64 10.79
C SER A 2 -2.74 -13.13 10.85
N LYS A 3 -2.90 -12.53 12.03
CA LYS A 3 -2.60 -11.11 12.22
C LYS A 3 -1.15 -10.79 11.90
N LYS A 4 -0.24 -11.68 12.23
CA LYS A 4 1.18 -11.49 11.95
C LYS A 4 1.43 -11.44 10.44
N THR A 5 0.83 -12.36 9.69
CA THR A 5 0.94 -12.37 8.23
C THR A 5 0.28 -11.14 7.63
N PHE A 6 -0.89 -10.74 8.14
CA PHE A 6 -1.57 -9.55 7.69
C PHE A 6 -0.70 -8.30 7.88
N ASN A 7 -0.12 -8.15 9.07
CA ASN A 7 0.76 -7.00 9.34
C ASN A 7 1.99 -7.00 8.44
N LEU A 8 2.54 -8.18 8.15
CA LEU A 8 3.69 -8.31 7.27
C LEU A 8 3.34 -7.89 5.84
N VAL A 9 2.21 -8.37 5.32
CA VAL A 9 1.75 -8.03 3.97
C VAL A 9 1.50 -6.52 3.85
N VAL A 10 0.81 -5.94 4.80
CA VAL A 10 0.52 -4.50 4.80
C VAL A 10 1.80 -3.69 4.90
N GLY A 11 2.74 -4.11 5.77
CA GLY A 11 4.02 -3.43 5.92
C GLY A 11 4.85 -3.46 4.65
N ILE A 12 4.93 -4.62 3.99
CA ILE A 12 5.67 -4.76 2.74
C ILE A 12 5.02 -3.91 1.64
N SER A 13 3.69 -3.94 1.55
CA SER A 13 2.95 -3.12 0.58
C SER A 13 3.23 -1.63 0.80
N GLY A 14 3.25 -1.19 2.05
CA GLY A 14 3.55 0.20 2.39
C GLY A 14 4.97 0.62 1.98
N VAL A 15 5.95 -0.25 2.18
CA VAL A 15 7.34 0.03 1.76
C VAL A 15 7.43 0.14 0.24
N ILE A 16 6.80 -0.78 -0.49
CA ILE A 16 6.78 -0.75 -1.95
C ILE A 16 6.11 0.53 -2.44
N ALA A 17 4.99 0.91 -1.85
CA ALA A 17 4.27 2.13 -2.21
C ALA A 17 5.12 3.38 -1.94
N ALA A 18 5.85 3.41 -0.83
CA ALA A 18 6.72 4.53 -0.50
C ALA A 18 7.85 4.67 -1.52
N ILE A 19 8.46 3.58 -1.92
CA ILE A 19 9.53 3.59 -2.92
C ILE A 19 8.98 4.03 -4.27
N ALA A 20 7.83 3.50 -4.69
CA ALA A 20 7.20 3.87 -5.94
C ALA A 20 6.84 5.36 -5.96
N SER A 21 6.32 5.89 -4.86
CA SER A 21 5.99 7.31 -4.73
C SER A 21 7.23 8.18 -4.86
N ALA A 22 8.33 7.78 -4.24
CA ALA A 22 9.60 8.52 -4.31
C ALA A 22 10.14 8.55 -5.74
N VAL A 23 10.09 7.43 -6.45
CA VAL A 23 10.55 7.34 -7.85
C VAL A 23 9.70 8.25 -8.75
N VAL A 24 8.39 8.22 -8.58
CA VAL A 24 7.48 9.05 -9.38
C VAL A 24 7.73 10.54 -9.08
N ALA A 25 7.89 10.90 -7.83
CA ALA A 25 8.14 12.29 -7.44
C ALA A 25 9.44 12.82 -8.08
N TYR A 26 10.44 11.95 -8.21
CA TYR A 26 11.71 12.31 -8.84
C TYR A 26 11.60 12.42 -10.36
N ALA A 27 10.93 11.43 -10.99
CA ALA A 27 10.90 11.32 -12.45
C ALA A 27 9.83 12.20 -13.11
N GLU A 28 8.65 12.28 -12.50
CA GLU A 28 7.49 12.97 -13.06
C GLU A 28 6.77 13.81 -11.99
N PRO A 29 7.38 14.92 -11.55
CA PRO A 29 6.79 15.71 -10.44
C PRO A 29 5.37 16.21 -10.72
N ALA A 30 5.04 16.49 -11.99
CA ALA A 30 3.71 16.99 -12.36
C ALA A 30 2.59 15.99 -12.05
N TYR A 31 2.89 14.71 -12.10
CA TYR A 31 1.91 13.65 -11.86
C TYR A 31 1.93 13.10 -10.44
N THR A 32 2.84 13.59 -9.59
CA THR A 32 3.04 13.07 -8.24
C THR A 32 1.75 13.03 -7.41
N PRO A 33 0.94 14.12 -7.33
CA PRO A 33 -0.27 14.06 -6.51
C PRO A 33 -1.28 13.01 -6.98
N ALA A 34 -1.45 12.87 -8.29
CA ALA A 34 -2.41 11.91 -8.85
C ALA A 34 -1.95 10.46 -8.59
N ILE A 35 -0.67 10.19 -8.76
CA ILE A 35 -0.12 8.85 -8.58
C ILE A 35 -0.08 8.46 -7.10
N ILE A 36 0.29 9.36 -6.22
CA ILE A 36 0.24 9.12 -4.78
C ILE A 36 -1.18 8.84 -4.32
N GLY A 37 -2.16 9.58 -4.84
CA GLY A 37 -3.56 9.33 -4.56
C GLY A 37 -4.01 7.95 -5.02
N ALA A 38 -3.62 7.54 -6.23
CA ALA A 38 -3.94 6.22 -6.77
C ALA A 38 -3.29 5.11 -5.94
N ILE A 39 -2.04 5.28 -5.54
CA ILE A 39 -1.33 4.31 -4.69
C ILE A 39 -2.05 4.19 -3.34
N GLY A 40 -2.49 5.30 -2.75
CA GLY A 40 -3.23 5.30 -1.50
C GLY A 40 -4.53 4.53 -1.59
N ILE A 41 -5.26 4.68 -2.70
CA ILE A 41 -6.50 3.93 -2.95
C ILE A 41 -6.22 2.45 -3.06
N VAL A 42 -5.19 2.06 -3.80
CA VAL A 42 -4.79 0.65 -3.95
C VAL A 42 -4.38 0.06 -2.60
N GLU A 43 -3.58 0.78 -1.81
CA GLU A 43 -3.17 0.35 -0.48
C GLU A 43 -4.36 0.12 0.44
N THR A 44 -5.32 1.05 0.43
CA THR A 44 -6.54 0.93 1.23
C THR A 44 -7.33 -0.29 0.81
N ALA A 45 -7.49 -0.52 -0.49
CA ALA A 45 -8.21 -1.67 -1.02
C ALA A 45 -7.53 -2.99 -0.61
N ILE A 46 -6.20 -3.06 -0.72
CA ILE A 46 -5.44 -4.25 -0.32
C ILE A 46 -5.63 -4.51 1.18
N THR A 47 -5.53 -3.48 2.01
CA THR A 47 -5.68 -3.59 3.44
C THR A 47 -7.07 -4.09 3.81
N GLU A 48 -8.11 -3.53 3.21
CA GLU A 48 -9.50 -3.93 3.48
C GLU A 48 -9.77 -5.36 3.04
N ILE A 49 -9.33 -5.73 1.83
CA ILE A 49 -9.52 -7.08 1.32
C ILE A 49 -8.80 -8.09 2.20
N CYS A 50 -7.54 -7.82 2.54
CA CYS A 50 -6.75 -8.71 3.39
C CYS A 50 -7.35 -8.84 4.79
N SER A 51 -7.95 -7.77 5.33
CA SER A 51 -8.54 -7.82 6.66
C SER A 51 -9.72 -8.79 6.73
N LEU A 52 -10.41 -9.02 5.61
CA LEU A 52 -11.50 -10.00 5.55
C LEU A 52 -11.01 -11.44 5.70
N PHE A 53 -9.75 -11.69 5.45
CA PHE A 53 -9.15 -13.02 5.55
C PHE A 53 -8.40 -13.23 6.86
N VAL A 54 -8.35 -12.24 7.73
CA VAL A 54 -7.73 -12.39 9.04
C VAL A 54 -8.64 -13.22 9.92
N THR A 55 -8.15 -14.38 10.35
CA THR A 55 -8.91 -15.34 11.16
C THR A 55 -8.54 -15.35 12.63
N GLU A 56 -7.41 -14.78 12.98
CA GLU A 56 -6.96 -14.64 14.37
C GLU A 56 -7.80 -13.60 15.10
N LYS A 57 -8.12 -13.91 16.34
CA LYS A 57 -8.89 -13.01 17.19
C LYS A 57 -8.00 -12.31 18.19
#